data_f87167af2b5e1afa771931e5d2df8776
#
_entry.id   f87167af2b5e1afa771931e5d2df8776
#
_cell.length_a   1.000
_cell.length_b   1.000
_cell.length_c   1.000
_cell.angle_alpha   90.00
_cell.angle_beta   90.00
_cell.angle_gamma   90.00
#
_symmetry.space_group_name_H-M   'P 1'
#
loop_
_entity.id
_entity.type
_entity.pdbx_description
1 polymer ?
#
loop_
_entity_poly.entity_id
_entity_poly.type
_entity_poly.pdbx_seq_one_letter_code
_entity_poly.pdbx_strand_id
1 'polypeptide(L)'
;MKGFKGFDKDLKCRDKQYKIGGKYREDRAELCRSGLHFCEHPLDCFGYYPLADSRYCEVEADDVSDKTSNDTKRVSKRLKIVTELSIAGMVQAAVKFVFDRAEWTDQNHATGNQGAASATGYRGAASATGDRGAASATGDRGAASATGYQGAASATGNQGAASATGYQGAASATGDR
;
A
#
# COMPACT_ATOMS: atom_id res chain seq x y z
N MET A 1 5.71 2.35 -14.92
CA MET A 1 5.46 2.66 -13.49
C MET A 1 4.60 1.56 -12.90
N LYS A 2 4.94 1.06 -11.71
CA LYS A 2 4.07 0.14 -10.95
C LYS A 2 3.07 0.93 -10.12
N GLY A 3 1.88 0.35 -9.91
CA GLY A 3 0.84 0.94 -9.08
C GLY A 3 -0.28 -0.06 -8.78
N PHE A 4 -1.38 0.46 -8.24
CA PHE A 4 -2.51 -0.33 -7.78
C PHE A 4 -3.81 0.27 -8.30
N LYS A 5 -4.78 -0.59 -8.57
CA LYS A 5 -6.09 -0.17 -9.06
C LYS A 5 -7.20 -0.99 -8.44
N GLY A 6 -8.26 -0.29 -8.00
CA GLY A 6 -9.50 -0.90 -7.57
C GLY A 6 -10.48 -1.08 -8.73
N PHE A 7 -11.38 -2.03 -8.56
CA PHE A 7 -12.47 -2.39 -9.46
C PHE A 7 -13.70 -2.82 -8.65
N ASP A 8 -14.84 -2.87 -9.29
CA ASP A 8 -15.99 -3.56 -8.72
C ASP A 8 -15.78 -5.09 -8.62
N LYS A 9 -16.76 -5.80 -8.10
CA LYS A 9 -16.72 -7.28 -7.94
C LYS A 9 -16.49 -8.04 -9.26
N ASP A 10 -16.88 -7.44 -10.40
CA ASP A 10 -16.80 -8.05 -11.72
C ASP A 10 -15.54 -7.63 -12.50
N LEU A 11 -14.55 -7.00 -11.85
CA LEU A 11 -13.37 -6.39 -12.48
C LEU A 11 -13.74 -5.31 -13.52
N LYS A 12 -14.78 -4.53 -13.24
CA LYS A 12 -15.12 -3.34 -14.03
C LYS A 12 -14.67 -2.07 -13.33
N CYS A 13 -14.38 -1.08 -14.14
CA CYS A 13 -14.19 0.31 -13.70
C CYS A 13 -14.95 1.22 -14.65
N ARG A 14 -16.01 1.85 -14.17
CA ARG A 14 -17.02 2.51 -15.01
C ARG A 14 -17.58 1.50 -16.03
N ASP A 15 -17.61 1.86 -17.31
CA ASP A 15 -18.16 1.02 -18.39
C ASP A 15 -17.15 0.04 -18.99
N LYS A 16 -15.91 0.04 -18.52
CA LYS A 16 -14.84 -0.81 -19.07
C LYS A 16 -14.65 -2.09 -18.26
N GLN A 17 -14.69 -3.23 -18.96
CA GLN A 17 -14.35 -4.54 -18.40
C GLN A 17 -12.84 -4.77 -18.44
N TYR A 18 -12.28 -5.26 -17.34
CA TYR A 18 -10.88 -5.62 -17.22
C TYR A 18 -10.71 -7.13 -16.98
N LYS A 19 -9.51 -7.64 -17.22
CA LYS A 19 -9.10 -9.01 -16.90
C LYS A 19 -7.65 -9.06 -16.47
N ILE A 20 -7.31 -10.01 -15.62
CA ILE A 20 -5.93 -10.27 -15.21
C ILE A 20 -5.08 -10.59 -16.44
N GLY A 21 -3.87 -10.03 -16.52
CA GLY A 21 -2.97 -10.10 -17.67
C GLY A 21 -3.35 -9.20 -18.86
N GLY A 22 -4.53 -8.55 -18.82
CA GLY A 22 -5.02 -7.68 -19.89
C GLY A 22 -4.21 -6.39 -20.02
N LYS A 23 -4.02 -5.93 -21.26
CA LYS A 23 -3.40 -4.65 -21.61
C LYS A 23 -4.46 -3.73 -22.19
N TYR A 24 -4.46 -2.48 -21.73
CA TYR A 24 -5.46 -1.46 -22.08
C TYR A 24 -4.79 -0.19 -22.55
N ARG A 25 -5.46 0.51 -23.46
CA ARG A 25 -4.97 1.76 -24.03
C ARG A 25 -6.11 2.78 -24.12
N GLU A 26 -5.76 4.04 -23.88
CA GLU A 26 -6.57 5.22 -24.11
C GLU A 26 -5.74 6.27 -24.87
N ASP A 27 -6.40 7.08 -25.69
CA ASP A 27 -5.70 8.10 -26.49
C ASP A 27 -5.31 9.31 -25.66
N ARG A 28 -6.04 9.56 -24.54
CA ARG A 28 -5.82 10.68 -23.64
C ARG A 28 -5.59 10.21 -22.21
N ALA A 29 -4.80 10.97 -21.44
CA ALA A 29 -4.57 10.78 -20.03
C ALA A 29 -4.72 12.12 -19.31
N GLU A 30 -5.93 12.43 -18.87
CA GLU A 30 -6.28 13.63 -18.12
C GLU A 30 -6.80 13.23 -16.75
N LEU A 31 -6.12 13.67 -15.69
CA LEU A 31 -6.47 13.32 -14.33
C LEU A 31 -7.93 13.69 -14.01
N CYS A 32 -8.68 12.74 -13.47
CA CYS A 32 -10.11 12.83 -13.14
C CYS A 32 -11.08 12.99 -14.34
N ARG A 33 -10.58 13.01 -15.56
CA ARG A 33 -11.41 13.17 -16.78
C ARG A 33 -11.35 11.95 -17.69
N SER A 34 -10.18 11.64 -18.23
CA SER A 34 -10.01 10.56 -19.22
C SER A 34 -8.71 9.79 -18.99
N GLY A 35 -8.61 8.56 -19.50
CA GLY A 35 -7.46 7.69 -19.36
C GLY A 35 -7.59 6.63 -18.27
N LEU A 36 -6.52 5.91 -18.06
CA LEU A 36 -6.46 4.75 -17.18
C LEU A 36 -5.88 5.16 -15.81
N HIS A 37 -6.76 5.34 -14.83
CA HIS A 37 -6.39 5.79 -13.49
C HIS A 37 -5.93 4.63 -12.61
N PHE A 38 -4.93 4.90 -11.77
CA PHE A 38 -4.40 3.99 -10.75
C PHE A 38 -3.80 4.81 -9.59
N CYS A 39 -3.44 4.16 -8.48
CA CYS A 39 -2.76 4.79 -7.35
C CYS A 39 -1.34 4.24 -7.21
N GLU A 40 -0.38 5.06 -6.80
CA GLU A 40 0.96 4.58 -6.44
C GLU A 40 0.95 3.89 -5.08
N HIS A 41 0.25 4.49 -4.10
CA HIS A 41 0.09 3.90 -2.78
C HIS A 41 -1.11 2.95 -2.77
N PRO A 42 -0.96 1.68 -2.34
CA PRO A 42 -2.03 0.68 -2.42
C PRO A 42 -3.31 1.08 -1.69
N LEU A 43 -3.20 1.63 -0.47
CA LEU A 43 -4.37 1.94 0.36
C LEU A 43 -5.18 3.13 -0.15
N ASP A 44 -4.62 3.98 -1.03
CA ASP A 44 -5.39 5.05 -1.68
C ASP A 44 -6.52 4.49 -2.57
N CYS A 45 -6.39 3.24 -3.04
CA CYS A 45 -7.44 2.56 -3.78
C CYS A 45 -8.73 2.39 -2.97
N PHE A 46 -8.63 2.25 -1.65
CA PHE A 46 -9.78 2.05 -0.76
C PHE A 46 -10.67 3.29 -0.64
N GLY A 47 -10.13 4.47 -0.92
CA GLY A 47 -10.92 5.70 -1.02
C GLY A 47 -11.85 5.76 -2.24
N TYR A 48 -11.59 4.95 -3.26
CA TYR A 48 -12.36 4.91 -4.51
C TYR A 48 -13.24 3.67 -4.63
N TYR A 49 -12.85 2.58 -3.99
CA TYR A 49 -13.51 1.28 -4.06
C TYR A 49 -13.62 0.71 -2.63
N PRO A 50 -14.85 0.50 -2.12
CA PRO A 50 -15.07 0.01 -0.77
C PRO A 50 -14.62 -1.45 -0.63
N LEU A 51 -14.13 -1.82 0.56
CA LEU A 51 -13.53 -3.14 0.81
C LEU A 51 -14.49 -4.32 0.60
N ALA A 52 -15.79 -4.13 0.84
CA ALA A 52 -16.78 -5.21 0.87
C ALA A 52 -17.06 -5.82 -0.52
N ASP A 53 -17.10 -4.98 -1.57
CA ASP A 53 -17.58 -5.40 -2.90
C ASP A 53 -16.58 -5.02 -4.01
N SER A 54 -15.29 -4.97 -3.68
CA SER A 54 -14.28 -4.53 -4.63
C SER A 54 -13.12 -5.51 -4.75
N ARG A 55 -12.47 -5.47 -5.90
CA ARG A 55 -11.29 -6.25 -6.23
C ARG A 55 -10.13 -5.29 -6.48
N TYR A 56 -8.93 -5.68 -6.09
CA TYR A 56 -7.74 -4.84 -6.19
C TYR A 56 -6.64 -5.57 -6.95
N CYS A 57 -5.96 -4.84 -7.83
CA CYS A 57 -4.90 -5.42 -8.65
C CYS A 57 -3.63 -4.55 -8.61
N GLU A 58 -2.48 -5.21 -8.67
CA GLU A 58 -1.23 -4.59 -9.09
C GLU A 58 -1.30 -4.31 -10.60
N VAL A 59 -0.80 -3.15 -11.01
CA VAL A 59 -0.80 -2.71 -12.40
C VAL A 59 0.56 -2.17 -12.82
N GLU A 60 0.85 -2.30 -14.11
CA GLU A 60 1.96 -1.63 -14.78
C GLU A 60 1.40 -0.57 -15.73
N ALA A 61 1.87 0.67 -15.60
CA ALA A 61 1.42 1.81 -16.38
C ALA A 61 2.55 2.43 -17.17
N ASP A 62 2.27 2.80 -18.42
CA ASP A 62 3.16 3.55 -19.30
C ASP A 62 2.46 4.82 -19.79
N ASP A 63 3.24 5.80 -20.25
CA ASP A 63 2.73 7.12 -20.67
C ASP A 63 1.90 7.78 -19.56
N VAL A 64 2.49 7.82 -18.36
CA VAL A 64 1.86 8.38 -17.16
C VAL A 64 1.96 9.90 -17.20
N SER A 65 0.86 10.58 -16.89
CA SER A 65 0.82 12.04 -16.76
C SER A 65 1.56 12.49 -15.51
N ASP A 66 2.28 13.62 -15.59
CA ASP A 66 2.98 14.22 -14.45
C ASP A 66 2.02 14.83 -13.40
N LYS A 67 0.74 15.03 -13.75
CA LYS A 67 -0.26 15.56 -12.83
C LYS A 67 -0.61 14.56 -11.75
N THR A 68 -0.65 15.03 -10.51
CA THR A 68 -1.06 14.28 -9.31
C THR A 68 -2.29 14.93 -8.68
N SER A 69 -3.04 14.17 -7.89
CA SER A 69 -4.07 14.69 -6.97
C SER A 69 -3.51 14.78 -5.53
N ASN A 70 -4.37 15.13 -4.58
CA ASN A 70 -3.99 15.20 -3.16
C ASN A 70 -3.59 13.84 -2.56
N ASP A 71 -4.01 12.75 -3.20
CA ASP A 71 -3.56 11.38 -2.96
C ASP A 71 -2.49 10.96 -3.99
N THR A 72 -2.15 9.67 -4.05
CA THR A 72 -1.18 9.17 -5.03
C THR A 72 -1.81 8.74 -6.36
N LYS A 73 -3.03 9.19 -6.66
CA LYS A 73 -3.70 8.87 -7.92
C LYS A 73 -2.95 9.44 -9.12
N ARG A 74 -2.77 8.59 -10.12
CA ARG A 74 -2.15 8.86 -11.41
C ARG A 74 -3.09 8.49 -12.55
N VAL A 75 -2.76 8.94 -13.73
CA VAL A 75 -3.44 8.56 -14.97
C VAL A 75 -2.44 8.25 -16.05
N SER A 76 -2.71 7.22 -16.85
CA SER A 76 -1.85 6.77 -17.95
C SER A 76 -2.63 6.54 -19.22
N LYS A 77 -1.92 6.49 -20.35
CA LYS A 77 -2.49 6.06 -21.62
C LYS A 77 -2.46 4.54 -21.79
N ARG A 78 -1.52 3.85 -21.14
CA ARG A 78 -1.38 2.40 -21.23
C ARG A 78 -1.33 1.80 -19.82
N LEU A 79 -2.07 0.72 -19.63
CA LEU A 79 -2.15 0.02 -18.36
C LEU A 79 -2.25 -1.49 -18.61
N LYS A 80 -1.45 -2.26 -17.89
CA LYS A 80 -1.54 -3.71 -17.82
C LYS A 80 -1.98 -4.13 -16.42
N ILE A 81 -2.97 -4.99 -16.33
CA ILE A 81 -3.35 -5.63 -15.07
C ILE A 81 -2.41 -6.82 -14.84
N VAL A 82 -1.64 -6.78 -13.76
CA VAL A 82 -0.61 -7.79 -13.50
C VAL A 82 -1.19 -8.97 -12.74
N THR A 83 -1.67 -8.72 -11.53
CA THR A 83 -2.22 -9.74 -10.65
C THR A 83 -3.25 -9.14 -9.70
N GLU A 84 -4.17 -9.97 -9.23
CA GLU A 84 -5.10 -9.60 -8.18
C GLU A 84 -4.46 -9.78 -6.80
N LEU A 85 -4.75 -8.87 -5.89
CA LEU A 85 -4.27 -8.88 -4.53
C LEU A 85 -5.45 -9.00 -3.55
N SER A 86 -5.29 -9.83 -2.53
CA SER A 86 -6.17 -9.81 -1.36
C SER A 86 -5.98 -8.52 -0.56
N ILE A 87 -6.88 -8.24 0.39
CA ILE A 87 -6.72 -7.12 1.32
C ILE A 87 -5.40 -7.22 2.07
N ALA A 88 -5.04 -8.42 2.56
CA ALA A 88 -3.74 -8.65 3.19
C ALA A 88 -2.57 -8.34 2.24
N GLY A 89 -2.68 -8.72 0.96
CA GLY A 89 -1.70 -8.38 -0.07
C GLY A 89 -1.58 -6.88 -0.31
N MET A 90 -2.68 -6.13 -0.30
CA MET A 90 -2.68 -4.67 -0.39
C MET A 90 -1.99 -4.01 0.81
N VAL A 91 -2.23 -4.51 2.02
CA VAL A 91 -1.56 -4.04 3.25
C VAL A 91 -0.05 -4.31 3.18
N GLN A 92 0.35 -5.53 2.78
CA GLN A 92 1.77 -5.87 2.61
C GLN A 92 2.45 -4.98 1.55
N ALA A 93 1.77 -4.72 0.44
CA ALA A 93 2.26 -3.80 -0.59
C ALA A 93 2.39 -2.36 -0.07
N ALA A 94 1.49 -1.91 0.82
CA ALA A 94 1.58 -0.60 1.45
C ALA A 94 2.77 -0.50 2.41
N VAL A 95 2.99 -1.52 3.24
CA VAL A 95 4.19 -1.61 4.08
C VAL A 95 5.43 -1.50 3.20
N LYS A 96 5.53 -2.35 2.16
CA LYS A 96 6.66 -2.32 1.23
C LYS A 96 6.84 -0.95 0.57
N PHE A 97 5.76 -0.30 0.13
CA PHE A 97 5.80 1.03 -0.50
C PHE A 97 6.44 2.08 0.41
N VAL A 98 6.10 2.07 1.71
CA VAL A 98 6.67 3.01 2.69
C VAL A 98 8.12 2.63 3.01
N PHE A 99 8.40 1.36 3.20
CA PHE A 99 9.75 0.85 3.50
C PHE A 99 10.75 1.14 2.37
N ASP A 100 10.37 0.96 1.12
CA ASP A 100 11.23 1.27 -0.04
C ASP A 100 11.60 2.78 -0.14
N ARG A 101 10.87 3.63 0.58
CA ARG A 101 11.05 5.10 0.58
C ARG A 101 11.51 5.67 1.92
N ALA A 102 11.70 4.82 2.92
CA ALA A 102 12.12 5.21 4.25
C ALA A 102 13.62 5.48 4.30
N GLU A 103 14.01 6.48 5.08
CA GLU A 103 15.39 6.66 5.53
C GLU A 103 15.58 5.82 6.80
N TRP A 104 16.41 4.80 6.71
CA TRP A 104 16.65 3.86 7.81
C TRP A 104 17.72 4.40 8.77
N THR A 105 17.39 4.42 10.06
CA THR A 105 18.27 4.78 11.16
C THR A 105 18.18 3.72 12.26
N ASP A 106 19.10 3.71 13.20
CA ASP A 106 19.08 2.79 14.35
C ASP A 106 17.83 2.96 15.24
N GLN A 107 17.13 4.08 15.13
CA GLN A 107 15.88 4.32 15.86
C GLN A 107 14.66 3.63 15.24
N ASN A 108 14.64 3.49 13.92
CA ASN A 108 13.48 2.92 13.20
C ASN A 108 13.73 1.49 12.68
N HIS A 109 14.93 0.96 12.90
CA HIS A 109 15.28 -0.42 12.55
C HIS A 109 16.00 -1.09 13.72
N ALA A 110 15.45 -2.17 14.24
CA ALA A 110 16.01 -2.91 15.37
C ALA A 110 16.13 -4.41 15.02
N THR A 111 17.27 -5.00 15.43
CA THR A 111 17.52 -6.44 15.34
C THR A 111 17.88 -6.99 16.71
N GLY A 112 17.51 -8.25 17.01
CA GLY A 112 17.80 -8.93 18.27
C GLY A 112 16.54 -9.37 19.01
N ASN A 113 16.72 -10.21 20.05
CA ASN A 113 15.62 -10.93 20.72
C ASN A 113 14.49 -10.06 21.27
N GLN A 114 14.75 -8.83 21.64
CA GLN A 114 13.78 -7.89 22.17
C GLN A 114 13.92 -6.51 21.51
N GLY A 115 14.25 -6.51 20.22
CA GLY A 115 14.45 -5.28 19.46
C GLY A 115 13.18 -4.43 19.39
N ALA A 116 13.31 -3.13 19.68
CA ALA A 116 12.23 -2.16 19.56
C ALA A 116 12.59 -1.07 18.56
N ALA A 117 11.71 -0.78 17.62
CA ALA A 117 11.88 0.26 16.61
C ALA A 117 10.70 1.23 16.63
N SER A 118 10.97 2.52 16.49
CA SER A 118 9.94 3.55 16.45
C SER A 118 10.20 4.56 15.33
N ALA A 119 9.17 4.94 14.62
CA ALA A 119 9.23 5.99 13.61
C ALA A 119 8.06 6.95 13.75
N THR A 120 8.34 8.24 13.60
CA THR A 120 7.33 9.31 13.60
C THR A 120 7.46 10.14 12.32
N GLY A 121 6.35 10.73 11.87
CA GLY A 121 6.33 11.60 10.71
C GLY A 121 5.35 11.16 9.64
N TYR A 122 5.15 11.97 8.62
CA TYR A 122 4.14 11.77 7.56
C TYR A 122 4.20 10.38 6.90
N ARG A 123 5.38 9.80 6.76
CA ARG A 123 5.63 8.46 6.17
C ARG A 123 6.59 7.67 7.07
N GLY A 124 6.36 7.67 8.37
CA GLY A 124 7.21 6.95 9.30
C GLY A 124 7.23 5.44 9.01
N ALA A 125 8.41 4.84 8.96
CA ALA A 125 8.58 3.41 8.80
C ALA A 125 9.38 2.83 9.98
N ALA A 126 8.89 1.76 10.60
CA ALA A 126 9.58 1.06 11.68
C ALA A 126 9.65 -0.44 11.41
N SER A 127 10.83 -1.03 11.64
CA SER A 127 11.05 -2.47 11.46
C SER A 127 11.76 -3.07 12.67
N ALA A 128 11.22 -4.15 13.23
CA ALA A 128 11.86 -4.92 14.27
C ALA A 128 11.95 -6.40 13.88
N THR A 129 13.14 -6.99 14.07
CA THR A 129 13.40 -8.41 13.75
C THR A 129 14.01 -9.09 14.97
N GLY A 130 13.43 -10.20 15.39
CA GLY A 130 13.88 -10.98 16.54
C GLY A 130 12.72 -11.61 17.30
N ASP A 131 13.01 -12.52 18.26
CA ASP A 131 11.97 -13.34 18.90
C ASP A 131 10.82 -12.56 19.53
N ARG A 132 11.07 -11.36 20.04
CA ARG A 132 10.08 -10.47 20.66
C ARG A 132 10.21 -9.04 20.13
N GLY A 133 10.35 -8.91 18.81
CA GLY A 133 10.50 -7.61 18.16
C GLY A 133 9.23 -6.76 18.26
N ALA A 134 9.38 -5.48 18.57
CA ALA A 134 8.28 -4.51 18.58
C ALA A 134 8.56 -3.36 17.62
N ALA A 135 7.63 -3.05 16.71
CA ALA A 135 7.73 -1.94 15.81
C ALA A 135 6.52 -1.00 15.95
N SER A 136 6.78 0.30 16.05
CA SER A 136 5.73 1.33 16.15
C SER A 136 5.97 2.44 15.12
N ALA A 137 4.95 2.75 14.33
CA ALA A 137 4.98 3.86 13.38
C ALA A 137 3.80 4.80 13.62
N THR A 138 4.08 6.10 13.71
CA THR A 138 3.05 7.13 13.92
C THR A 138 3.14 8.19 12.83
N GLY A 139 2.03 8.47 12.17
CA GLY A 139 1.95 9.48 11.11
C GLY A 139 0.94 9.08 10.03
N ASP A 140 0.54 10.02 9.16
CA ASP A 140 -0.57 9.81 8.21
C ASP A 140 -0.43 8.57 7.32
N ARG A 141 0.79 8.15 7.00
CA ARG A 141 1.09 6.96 6.19
C ARG A 141 2.17 6.11 6.84
N GLY A 142 2.04 5.90 8.15
CA GLY A 142 2.97 5.12 8.92
C GLY A 142 2.95 3.63 8.55
N ALA A 143 4.13 2.99 8.50
CA ALA A 143 4.24 1.56 8.30
C ALA A 143 5.09 0.90 9.37
N ALA A 144 4.58 -0.16 9.99
CA ALA A 144 5.28 -0.93 10.99
C ALA A 144 5.38 -2.40 10.57
N SER A 145 6.56 -3.00 10.74
CA SER A 145 6.77 -4.43 10.51
C SER A 145 7.52 -5.08 11.66
N ALA A 146 6.99 -6.16 12.19
CA ALA A 146 7.66 -6.98 13.19
C ALA A 146 7.78 -8.43 12.69
N THR A 147 8.98 -9.01 12.81
CA THR A 147 9.24 -10.39 12.38
C THR A 147 9.90 -11.15 13.52
N GLY A 148 9.32 -12.28 13.90
CA GLY A 148 9.86 -13.12 14.98
C GLY A 148 8.79 -13.94 15.68
N TYR A 149 9.18 -14.75 16.65
CA TYR A 149 8.28 -15.67 17.35
C TYR A 149 7.08 -14.97 18.00
N GLN A 150 7.29 -13.82 18.63
CA GLN A 150 6.28 -12.98 19.28
C GLN A 150 6.40 -11.52 18.84
N GLY A 151 6.37 -11.28 17.53
CA GLY A 151 6.48 -9.94 16.96
C GLY A 151 5.21 -9.08 17.18
N ALA A 152 5.38 -7.81 17.55
CA ALA A 152 4.27 -6.86 17.65
C ALA A 152 4.50 -5.65 16.74
N ALA A 153 3.53 -5.31 15.90
CA ALA A 153 3.57 -4.16 15.03
C ALA A 153 2.37 -3.25 15.25
N SER A 154 2.61 -1.96 15.43
CA SER A 154 1.55 -0.95 15.58
C SER A 154 1.77 0.21 14.62
N ALA A 155 0.75 0.58 13.87
CA ALA A 155 0.75 1.77 13.03
C ALA A 155 -0.44 2.66 13.37
N THR A 156 -0.18 3.94 13.62
CA THR A 156 -1.22 4.92 13.98
C THR A 156 -1.20 6.10 13.00
N GLY A 157 -2.32 6.43 12.43
CA GLY A 157 -2.48 7.53 11.46
C GLY A 157 -3.44 7.20 10.33
N ASN A 158 -3.83 8.18 9.52
CA ASN A 158 -4.91 8.05 8.53
C ASN A 158 -4.78 6.87 7.55
N GLN A 159 -3.60 6.47 7.19
CA GLN A 159 -3.34 5.34 6.29
C GLN A 159 -2.21 4.47 6.87
N GLY A 160 -2.33 4.14 8.15
CA GLY A 160 -1.38 3.29 8.84
C GLY A 160 -1.43 1.84 8.36
N ALA A 161 -0.26 1.22 8.15
CA ALA A 161 -0.14 -0.18 7.79
C ALA A 161 0.77 -0.93 8.77
N ALA A 162 0.27 -2.04 9.34
CA ALA A 162 1.02 -2.86 10.27
C ALA A 162 1.08 -4.31 9.80
N SER A 163 2.25 -4.93 9.89
CA SER A 163 2.45 -6.34 9.57
C SER A 163 3.28 -7.01 10.66
N ALA A 164 2.77 -8.11 11.22
CA ALA A 164 3.52 -8.94 12.13
C ALA A 164 3.59 -10.37 11.57
N THR A 165 4.80 -10.92 11.50
CA THR A 165 5.06 -12.25 10.94
C THR A 165 5.75 -13.12 12.00
N GLY A 166 5.17 -14.27 12.30
CA GLY A 166 5.69 -15.20 13.30
C GLY A 166 4.60 -16.01 13.98
N TYR A 167 4.99 -16.89 14.89
CA TYR A 167 4.08 -17.85 15.55
C TYR A 167 2.99 -17.17 16.39
N GLN A 168 3.33 -16.10 17.09
CA GLN A 168 2.40 -15.29 17.91
C GLN A 168 2.54 -13.81 17.55
N GLY A 169 2.49 -13.51 16.26
CA GLY A 169 2.57 -12.15 15.76
C GLY A 169 1.26 -11.37 15.98
N ALA A 170 1.38 -10.14 16.47
CA ALA A 170 0.25 -9.21 16.61
C ALA A 170 0.46 -7.94 15.79
N ALA A 171 -0.52 -7.58 14.97
CA ALA A 171 -0.49 -6.36 14.18
C ALA A 171 -1.74 -5.51 14.47
N SER A 172 -1.54 -4.22 14.68
CA SER A 172 -2.61 -3.24 14.88
C SER A 172 -2.38 -2.02 14.01
N ALA A 173 -3.38 -1.63 13.24
CA ALA A 173 -3.39 -0.37 12.51
C ALA A 173 -4.61 0.44 12.96
N THR A 174 -4.38 1.68 13.39
CA THR A 174 -5.42 2.57 13.91
C THR A 174 -5.36 3.92 13.20
N GLY A 175 -6.50 4.38 12.70
CA GLY A 175 -6.62 5.68 12.04
C GLY A 175 -7.84 5.78 11.16
N ASP A 176 -8.17 7.00 10.76
CA ASP A 176 -9.24 7.29 9.84
C ASP A 176 -8.78 7.09 8.38
N ARG A 177 -9.74 6.87 7.49
CA ARG A 177 -9.50 6.73 6.05
C ARG A 177 -9.53 8.06 5.33
#